data_89ab68dc5f6c284ba1fac1483e568b8f
#
_entry.id   89ab68dc5f6c284ba1fac1483e568b8f
#
_cell.length_a   1.000
_cell.length_b   1.000
_cell.length_c   1.000
_cell.angle_alpha   90.00
_cell.angle_beta   90.00
_cell.angle_gamma   90.00
#
_symmetry.space_group_name_H-M   'P 1'
#
loop_
_entity.id
_entity.type
_entity.pdbx_description
1 polymer ?
#
loop_
_entity_poly.entity_id
_entity_poly.type
_entity_poly.pdbx_seq_one_letter_code
_entity_poly.pdbx_strand_id
1 'polypeptide(L)'
;MKEKSNLTLFMEQLIRSLKEEERFSTAHIYQSTLNAFMLFCKTDAIRFNQMERSRLKQFENHLRNKGCTWNTVSTYMRTLRSIYNKAVDDG
;
A
#
# COMPACT_ATOMS: atom_id res chain seq x y z
N MET A 1 -13.97 -15.03 1.39
CA MET A 1 -14.14 -14.65 -0.01
C MET A 1 -12.82 -14.28 -0.64
N LYS A 2 -12.81 -14.25 -1.94
CA LYS A 2 -11.59 -14.01 -2.70
C LYS A 2 -11.10 -12.59 -2.57
N GLU A 3 -11.99 -11.68 -2.34
CA GLU A 3 -11.62 -10.27 -2.27
C GLU A 3 -10.57 -10.00 -1.21
N LYS A 4 -10.60 -10.75 -0.13
CA LYS A 4 -9.67 -10.52 0.96
C LYS A 4 -8.23 -10.83 0.58
N SER A 5 -8.03 -11.62 -0.46
CA SER A 5 -6.67 -11.95 -0.89
C SER A 5 -6.11 -10.92 -1.86
N ASN A 6 -6.88 -9.88 -2.16
CA ASN A 6 -6.47 -8.85 -3.10
C ASN A 6 -6.18 -7.56 -2.34
N LEU A 7 -4.91 -7.18 -2.32
CA LEU A 7 -4.47 -5.99 -1.61
C LEU A 7 -5.12 -4.72 -2.17
N THR A 8 -5.27 -4.66 -3.48
CA THR A 8 -5.83 -3.47 -4.11
C THR A 8 -7.24 -3.19 -3.60
N LEU A 9 -8.07 -4.21 -3.57
CA LEU A 9 -9.44 -4.03 -3.09
C LEU A 9 -9.47 -3.69 -1.61
N PHE A 10 -8.61 -4.32 -0.83
CA PHE A 10 -8.55 -4.04 0.60
C PHE A 10 -8.17 -2.58 0.85
N MET A 11 -7.17 -2.09 0.13
CA MET A 11 -6.75 -0.70 0.28
C MET A 11 -7.82 0.27 -0.19
N GLU A 12 -8.51 -0.07 -1.27
CA GLU A 12 -9.57 0.81 -1.76
C GLU A 12 -10.70 0.94 -0.74
N GLN A 13 -11.03 -0.14 -0.07
CA GLN A 13 -12.05 -0.10 0.97
C GLN A 13 -11.60 0.75 2.16
N LEU A 14 -10.33 0.62 2.54
CA LEU A 14 -9.78 1.44 3.62
C LEU A 14 -9.81 2.91 3.25
N ILE A 15 -9.42 3.23 2.01
CA ILE A 15 -9.41 4.61 1.55
C ILE A 15 -10.82 5.19 1.59
N ARG A 16 -11.80 4.41 1.15
CA ARG A 16 -13.19 4.87 1.19
C ARG A 16 -13.64 5.15 2.61
N SER A 17 -13.32 4.24 3.54
CA SER A 17 -13.68 4.43 4.94
C SER A 17 -13.03 5.69 5.51
N LEU A 18 -11.77 5.92 5.18
CA LEU A 18 -11.08 7.11 5.67
C LEU A 18 -11.74 8.37 5.16
N LYS A 19 -12.18 8.37 3.91
CA LYS A 19 -12.86 9.53 3.35
C LYS A 19 -14.21 9.75 4.03
N GLU A 20 -14.92 8.69 4.35
CA GLU A 20 -16.19 8.81 5.05
C GLU A 20 -16.01 9.38 6.44
N GLU A 21 -14.86 9.13 7.07
CA GLU A 21 -14.52 9.70 8.36
C GLU A 21 -13.87 11.06 8.23
N GLU A 22 -13.81 11.60 7.02
CA GLU A 22 -13.21 12.89 6.72
C GLU A 22 -11.73 12.96 7.06
N ARG A 23 -11.08 11.82 7.01
CA ARG A 23 -9.62 11.75 7.22
C ARG A 23 -8.92 11.79 5.87
N PHE A 24 -9.04 12.93 5.21
CA PHE A 24 -8.62 13.05 3.82
C PHE A 24 -7.12 12.98 3.64
N SER A 25 -6.37 13.53 4.59
CA SER A 25 -4.90 13.48 4.48
C SER A 25 -4.39 12.04 4.52
N THR A 26 -4.92 11.25 5.45
CA THR A 26 -4.54 9.86 5.55
C THR A 26 -4.97 9.08 4.32
N ALA A 27 -6.19 9.35 3.84
CA ALA A 27 -6.69 8.70 2.63
C ALA A 27 -5.79 9.01 1.44
N HIS A 28 -5.31 10.25 1.35
CA HIS A 28 -4.43 10.64 0.25
C HIS A 28 -3.11 9.86 0.30
N ILE A 29 -2.55 9.70 1.48
CA ILE A 29 -1.31 8.94 1.64
C ILE A 29 -1.51 7.50 1.22
N TYR A 30 -2.62 6.89 1.64
CA TYR A 30 -2.92 5.52 1.26
C TYR A 30 -3.09 5.39 -0.26
N GLN A 31 -3.79 6.35 -0.87
CA GLN A 31 -4.00 6.31 -2.31
C GLN A 31 -2.67 6.46 -3.06
N SER A 32 -1.83 7.39 -2.62
CA SER A 32 -0.53 7.58 -3.26
C SER A 32 0.34 6.34 -3.13
N THR A 33 0.30 5.70 -1.96
CA THR A 33 1.07 4.48 -1.74
C THR A 33 0.58 3.37 -2.67
N LEU A 34 -0.73 3.22 -2.79
CA LEU A 34 -1.31 2.21 -3.65
C LEU A 34 -0.91 2.44 -5.10
N ASN A 35 -1.02 3.68 -5.56
CA ASN A 35 -0.67 4.00 -6.94
C ASN A 35 0.78 3.68 -7.23
N ALA A 36 1.67 4.05 -6.32
CA ALA A 36 3.10 3.81 -6.51
C ALA A 36 3.39 2.31 -6.52
N PHE A 37 2.74 1.57 -5.65
CA PHE A 37 2.98 0.13 -5.57
C PHE A 37 2.44 -0.59 -6.80
N MET A 38 1.29 -0.16 -7.31
CA MET A 38 0.74 -0.74 -8.53
C MET A 38 1.65 -0.51 -9.72
N LEU A 39 2.21 0.69 -9.82
CA LEU A 39 3.17 0.99 -10.88
C LEU A 39 4.41 0.11 -10.77
N PHE A 40 4.88 -0.09 -9.56
CA PHE A 40 6.06 -0.92 -9.32
C PHE A 40 5.78 -2.38 -9.71
N CYS A 41 4.63 -2.89 -9.31
CA CYS A 41 4.28 -4.28 -9.58
C CYS A 41 3.74 -4.48 -10.99
N LYS A 42 3.40 -3.39 -11.67
CA LYS A 42 2.88 -3.42 -13.04
C LYS A 42 1.58 -4.22 -13.12
N THR A 43 0.75 -4.09 -12.12
CA THR A 43 -0.55 -4.77 -12.10
C THR A 43 -1.53 -3.98 -11.27
N ASP A 44 -2.80 -4.06 -11.65
CA ASP A 44 -3.88 -3.42 -10.90
C ASP A 44 -4.40 -4.31 -9.79
N ALA A 45 -4.08 -5.58 -9.82
CA ALA A 45 -4.59 -6.54 -8.83
C ALA A 45 -3.41 -7.13 -8.07
N ILE A 46 -3.08 -6.50 -6.96
CA ILE A 46 -1.96 -6.94 -6.14
C ILE A 46 -2.47 -7.91 -5.08
N ARG A 47 -1.86 -9.06 -5.01
CA ARG A 47 -2.23 -10.05 -4.00
C ARG A 47 -1.39 -9.87 -2.75
N PHE A 48 -1.94 -10.31 -1.61
CA PHE A 48 -1.22 -10.18 -0.36
C PHE A 48 0.09 -10.97 -0.36
N ASN A 49 0.14 -12.10 -1.06
CA ASN A 49 1.37 -12.87 -1.11
C ASN A 49 2.47 -12.15 -1.88
N GLN A 50 2.15 -11.07 -2.58
CA GLN A 50 3.16 -10.25 -3.24
C GLN A 50 3.78 -9.23 -2.29
N MET A 51 3.31 -9.18 -1.04
CA MET A 51 3.86 -8.28 -0.04
C MET A 51 4.94 -8.96 0.80
N GLU A 52 5.73 -9.81 0.16
CA GLU A 52 6.87 -10.43 0.83
C GLU A 52 7.90 -9.38 1.21
N ARG A 53 8.69 -9.72 2.22
CA ARG A 53 9.74 -8.81 2.68
C ARG A 53 10.67 -8.42 1.54
N SER A 54 11.06 -9.39 0.71
CA SER A 54 11.97 -9.08 -0.40
C SER A 54 11.31 -8.16 -1.43
N ARG A 55 10.01 -8.34 -1.68
CA ARG A 55 9.31 -7.46 -2.59
C ARG A 55 9.25 -6.04 -2.05
N LEU A 56 8.98 -5.91 -0.76
CA LEU A 56 8.93 -4.59 -0.14
C LEU A 56 10.31 -3.93 -0.18
N LYS A 57 11.36 -4.71 0.01
CA LYS A 57 12.72 -4.18 -0.10
C LYS A 57 12.99 -3.66 -1.50
N GLN A 58 12.57 -4.41 -2.51
CA GLN A 58 12.72 -3.98 -3.89
C GLN A 58 11.95 -2.71 -4.17
N PHE A 59 10.74 -2.59 -3.60
CA PHE A 59 9.95 -1.39 -3.77
C PHE A 59 10.65 -0.19 -3.14
N GLU A 60 11.22 -0.38 -1.96
CA GLU A 60 11.98 0.68 -1.31
C GLU A 60 13.12 1.16 -2.19
N ASN A 61 13.89 0.22 -2.73
CA ASN A 61 15.00 0.56 -3.62
C ASN A 61 14.51 1.27 -4.87
N HIS A 62 13.38 0.83 -5.40
CA HIS A 62 12.78 1.46 -6.57
C HIS A 62 12.46 2.93 -6.30
N LEU A 63 11.87 3.21 -5.14
CA LEU A 63 11.52 4.58 -4.79
C LEU A 63 12.76 5.44 -4.62
N ARG A 64 13.79 4.89 -3.99
CA ARG A 64 15.03 5.64 -3.80
C ARG A 64 15.71 5.93 -5.13
N ASN A 65 15.67 4.97 -6.05
CA ASN A 65 16.26 5.17 -7.37
C ASN A 65 15.51 6.21 -8.19
N LYS A 66 14.22 6.37 -7.93
CA LYS A 66 13.43 7.40 -8.60
C LYS A 66 13.72 8.79 -8.07
N GLY A 67 14.46 8.89 -6.98
CA GLY A 67 14.76 10.18 -6.40
C GLY A 67 13.79 10.64 -5.34
N CYS A 68 12.97 9.73 -4.82
CA CYS A 68 12.07 10.08 -3.73
C CYS A 68 12.85 10.42 -2.48
N THR A 69 12.34 11.40 -1.71
CA THR A 69 12.98 11.76 -0.47
C THR A 69 12.84 10.63 0.54
N TRP A 70 13.73 10.65 1.53
CA TRP A 70 13.68 9.64 2.57
C TRP A 70 12.35 9.63 3.29
N ASN A 71 11.77 10.82 3.54
CA ASN A 71 10.45 10.90 4.18
C ASN A 71 9.39 10.20 3.35
N THR A 72 9.41 10.41 2.04
CA THR A 72 8.43 9.78 1.17
C THR A 72 8.57 8.27 1.19
N VAL A 73 9.80 7.77 1.07
CA VAL A 73 10.05 6.35 1.10
C VAL A 73 9.58 5.75 2.41
N SER A 74 9.95 6.39 3.52
CA SER A 74 9.59 5.91 4.84
C SER A 74 8.07 5.86 5.02
N THR A 75 7.38 6.91 4.55
CA THR A 75 5.92 6.97 4.66
C THR A 75 5.26 5.83 3.89
N TYR A 76 5.71 5.59 2.66
CA TYR A 76 5.13 4.52 1.86
C TYR A 76 5.36 3.15 2.48
N MET A 77 6.58 2.91 2.95
CA MET A 77 6.90 1.61 3.55
C MET A 77 6.11 1.39 4.83
N ARG A 78 5.98 2.43 5.65
CA ARG A 78 5.21 2.33 6.88
C ARG A 78 3.74 2.07 6.59
N THR A 79 3.21 2.73 5.58
CA THR A 79 1.81 2.55 5.19
C THR A 79 1.56 1.12 4.74
N LEU A 80 2.43 0.57 3.91
CA LEU A 80 2.26 -0.81 3.45
C LEU A 80 2.31 -1.80 4.59
N ARG A 81 3.22 -1.61 5.54
CA ARG A 81 3.31 -2.50 6.69
C ARG A 81 2.06 -2.43 7.54
N SER A 82 1.54 -1.22 7.73
CA SER A 82 0.32 -1.03 8.50
C SER A 82 -0.85 -1.75 7.84
N ILE A 83 -0.96 -1.63 6.54
CA ILE A 83 -2.04 -2.27 5.81
C ILE A 83 -1.93 -3.78 5.87
N TYR A 84 -0.72 -4.29 5.72
CA TYR A 84 -0.51 -5.74 5.80
C TYR A 84 -0.91 -6.26 7.18
N ASN A 85 -0.53 -5.55 8.23
CA ASN A 85 -0.87 -5.98 9.59
C ASN A 85 -2.38 -5.96 9.81
N LYS A 86 -3.07 -4.95 9.27
CA LYS A 86 -4.52 -4.90 9.38
C LYS A 86 -5.17 -6.09 8.67
N ALA A 87 -4.65 -6.44 7.50
CA ALA A 87 -5.21 -7.56 6.75
C ALA A 87 -4.98 -8.87 7.48
N VAL A 88 -3.82 -9.04 8.10
CA VAL A 88 -3.54 -10.25 8.86
C VAL A 88 -4.48 -10.33 10.06
N ASP A 89 -4.71 -9.22 10.74
CA ASP A 89 -5.61 -9.20 11.89
C ASP A 89 -7.04 -9.54 11.51
N ASP A 90 -7.47 -9.10 10.34
CA ASP A 90 -8.82 -9.40 9.89
C ASP A 90 -8.99 -10.86 9.46
N GLY A 91 -7.90 -11.54 9.32
CA GLY A 91 -7.94 -12.93 8.94
C GLY A 91 -7.67 -13.14 7.49
#